data_61828109a4e24269dbae7168a27f2081
#
_entry.id   61828109a4e24269dbae7168a27f2081
#
_cell.length_a   1.000
_cell.length_b   1.000
_cell.length_c   1.000
_cell.angle_alpha   90.00
_cell.angle_beta   90.00
_cell.angle_gamma   90.00
#
_symmetry.space_group_name_H-M   'P 1'
#
loop_
_entity.id
_entity.type
_entity.pdbx_description
1 polymer ?
#
loop_
_entity_poly.entity_id
_entity_poly.type
_entity_poly.pdbx_seq_one_letter_code
_entity_poly.pdbx_strand_id
1 'polypeptide(L)'
;YENWTGCGNTLNLSHPAVTHYAYACLKYWVETFHVDGFRFDLAPVMGRTPAFSQQAPLFEAIKICPVLSKVKLIAEPWDIGEGGYQVGNFPPLFAEWNDHFRDAVRRFWLTRDLSLGEFAGRFAGSSDLFKRDGKRPSATINLVTAHDGFTLRDCVCFNQKHNEANGEENRDGTNNNHSFNHGIEGLGGSLDVIERRRASVHALLTTLLLSQGTPMLLAGDEHGHSQHGNNNAYCQDNTL
;
A
#
# COMPACT_ATOMS: atom_id res chain seq x y z
N TYR A 1 0.69 -27.39 4.84
CA TYR A 1 1.24 -26.07 5.13
C TYR A 1 0.25 -25.00 4.72
N GLU A 2 0.04 -23.99 5.57
CA GLU A 2 -0.72 -22.80 5.19
C GLU A 2 0.14 -21.90 4.29
N ASN A 3 -0.49 -21.30 3.27
CA ASN A 3 0.19 -20.43 2.32
C ASN A 3 -0.62 -19.15 2.11
N TRP A 4 -0.49 -18.19 3.04
CA TRP A 4 -1.17 -16.89 2.98
C TRP A 4 -0.32 -15.78 2.36
N THR A 5 0.90 -16.12 1.94
CA THR A 5 1.86 -15.16 1.37
C THR A 5 2.16 -15.40 -0.11
N GLY A 6 1.72 -16.53 -0.68
CA GLY A 6 2.09 -16.94 -2.03
C GLY A 6 3.48 -17.59 -2.14
N CYS A 7 4.26 -17.62 -1.06
CA CYS A 7 5.64 -18.14 -1.05
C CYS A 7 5.76 -19.62 -0.69
N GLY A 8 4.64 -20.37 -0.69
CA GLY A 8 4.60 -21.82 -0.45
C GLY A 8 4.25 -22.21 0.98
N ASN A 9 4.64 -21.44 2.00
CA ASN A 9 4.25 -21.65 3.38
C ASN A 9 4.28 -20.35 4.18
N THR A 10 3.65 -20.38 5.35
CA THR A 10 3.56 -19.23 6.27
C THR A 10 4.03 -19.64 7.65
N LEU A 11 4.80 -18.80 8.34
CA LEU A 11 5.21 -19.02 9.72
C LEU A 11 3.98 -19.05 10.65
N ASN A 12 3.90 -20.05 11.51
CA ASN A 12 2.85 -20.13 12.51
C ASN A 12 3.15 -19.20 13.71
N LEU A 13 2.69 -17.96 13.61
CA LEU A 13 2.87 -16.94 14.65
C LEU A 13 1.96 -17.14 15.88
N SER A 14 1.11 -18.17 15.90
CA SER A 14 0.41 -18.61 17.11
C SER A 14 1.32 -19.50 18.00
N HIS A 15 2.42 -20.05 17.45
CA HIS A 15 3.34 -20.88 18.22
C HIS A 15 4.27 -20.00 19.07
N PRO A 16 4.37 -20.19 20.41
CA PRO A 16 5.13 -19.29 21.29
C PRO A 16 6.60 -19.07 20.89
N ALA A 17 7.29 -20.11 20.44
CA ALA A 17 8.68 -19.98 20.01
C ALA A 17 8.84 -19.15 18.73
N VAL A 18 7.87 -19.23 17.79
CA VAL A 18 7.87 -18.44 16.55
C VAL A 18 7.53 -16.98 16.85
N THR A 19 6.52 -16.74 17.71
CA THR A 19 6.20 -15.40 18.20
C THR A 19 7.41 -14.77 18.90
N HIS A 20 8.09 -15.52 19.78
CA HIS A 20 9.28 -15.02 20.47
C HIS A 20 10.43 -14.72 19.51
N TYR A 21 10.65 -15.57 18.52
CA TYR A 21 11.66 -15.35 17.49
C TYR A 21 11.39 -14.05 16.70
N ALA A 22 10.17 -13.87 16.19
CA ALA A 22 9.80 -12.67 15.47
C ALA A 22 9.95 -11.41 16.34
N TYR A 23 9.45 -11.45 17.58
CA TYR A 23 9.60 -10.39 18.56
C TYR A 23 11.07 -10.04 18.83
N ALA A 24 11.92 -11.05 19.05
CA ALA A 24 13.34 -10.86 19.32
C ALA A 24 14.08 -10.22 18.13
N CYS A 25 13.75 -10.63 16.90
CA CYS A 25 14.28 -10.02 15.69
C CYS A 25 13.91 -8.52 15.58
N LEU A 26 12.64 -8.17 15.77
CA LEU A 26 12.20 -6.77 15.73
C LEU A 26 12.94 -5.93 16.79
N LYS A 27 13.00 -6.44 18.02
CA LYS A 27 13.69 -5.76 19.12
C LYS A 27 15.18 -5.57 18.85
N TYR A 28 15.85 -6.59 18.30
CA TYR A 28 17.26 -6.54 17.93
C TYR A 28 17.56 -5.43 16.91
N TRP A 29 16.73 -5.28 15.88
CA TRP A 29 16.90 -4.24 14.88
C TRP A 29 16.78 -2.83 15.48
N VAL A 30 15.85 -2.63 16.40
CA VAL A 30 15.70 -1.32 17.07
C VAL A 30 16.88 -1.05 18.01
N GLU A 31 17.26 -2.02 18.86
CA GLU A 31 18.29 -1.81 19.90
C GLU A 31 19.71 -1.76 19.32
N THR A 32 19.99 -2.52 18.26
CA THR A 32 21.33 -2.64 17.69
C THR A 32 21.58 -1.68 16.53
N PHE A 33 20.60 -1.53 15.64
CA PHE A 33 20.73 -0.72 14.42
C PHE A 33 19.95 0.59 14.48
N HIS A 34 19.20 0.83 15.56
CA HIS A 34 18.46 2.07 15.80
C HIS A 34 17.46 2.42 14.69
N VAL A 35 16.80 1.39 14.12
CA VAL A 35 15.74 1.64 13.14
C VAL A 35 14.55 2.30 13.82
N ASP A 36 13.90 3.26 13.13
CA ASP A 36 12.78 4.05 13.66
C ASP A 36 11.43 3.36 13.55
N GLY A 37 11.36 2.21 12.91
CA GLY A 37 10.12 1.45 12.74
C GLY A 37 10.21 0.38 11.67
N PHE A 38 9.05 -0.22 11.38
CA PHE A 38 8.91 -1.32 10.43
C PHE A 38 7.67 -1.14 9.56
N ARG A 39 7.78 -1.50 8.29
CA ARG A 39 6.64 -1.84 7.44
C ARG A 39 6.57 -3.34 7.32
N PHE A 40 5.42 -3.91 7.61
CA PHE A 40 5.17 -5.34 7.56
C PHE A 40 4.45 -5.70 6.26
N ASP A 41 5.12 -6.53 5.48
CA ASP A 41 4.58 -7.11 4.27
C ASP A 41 3.47 -8.11 4.61
N LEU A 42 2.35 -8.10 3.87
CA LEU A 42 1.21 -9.00 4.08
C LEU A 42 0.86 -9.15 5.57
N ALA A 43 0.77 -8.02 6.27
CA ALA A 43 0.75 -7.96 7.74
C ALA A 43 -0.42 -8.72 8.42
N PRO A 44 -1.58 -9.03 7.80
CA PRO A 44 -2.59 -9.88 8.43
C PRO A 44 -2.07 -11.24 8.88
N VAL A 45 -1.02 -11.77 8.25
CA VAL A 45 -0.33 -13.00 8.67
C VAL A 45 0.10 -12.93 10.14
N MET A 46 0.49 -11.74 10.63
CA MET A 46 0.89 -11.53 12.03
C MET A 46 -0.25 -11.74 13.03
N GLY A 47 -1.48 -11.52 12.58
CA GLY A 47 -2.69 -11.58 13.39
C GLY A 47 -3.49 -12.88 13.26
N ARG A 48 -3.09 -13.83 12.41
CA ARG A 48 -3.85 -15.07 12.18
C ARG A 48 -3.68 -16.08 13.31
N THR A 49 -4.84 -16.49 13.95
CA THR A 49 -4.90 -17.40 15.12
C THR A 49 -6.16 -18.31 15.20
N PRO A 50 -6.67 -19.04 14.20
CA PRO A 50 -6.36 -19.07 12.76
C PRO A 50 -6.94 -17.89 11.97
N ALA A 51 -8.05 -17.29 12.41
CA ALA A 51 -8.57 -16.05 11.83
C ALA A 51 -7.79 -14.84 12.35
N PHE A 52 -7.89 -13.72 11.64
CA PHE A 52 -7.26 -12.47 12.07
C PHE A 52 -7.83 -11.99 13.42
N SER A 53 -6.94 -11.62 14.34
CA SER A 53 -7.27 -11.09 15.66
C SER A 53 -6.33 -9.95 16.04
N GLN A 54 -6.89 -8.82 16.50
CA GLN A 54 -6.10 -7.72 17.07
C GLN A 54 -5.37 -8.11 18.37
N GLN A 55 -5.78 -9.20 19.01
CA GLN A 55 -5.20 -9.75 20.24
C GLN A 55 -4.23 -10.91 19.95
N ALA A 56 -3.78 -11.06 18.71
CA ALA A 56 -2.80 -12.09 18.38
C ALA A 56 -1.51 -11.96 19.21
N PRO A 57 -0.84 -13.07 19.56
CA PRO A 57 0.30 -13.07 20.49
C PRO A 57 1.40 -12.09 20.13
N LEU A 58 1.73 -11.94 18.85
CA LEU A 58 2.77 -11.01 18.42
C LEU A 58 2.35 -9.55 18.62
N PHE A 59 1.09 -9.19 18.34
CA PHE A 59 0.58 -7.84 18.57
C PHE A 59 0.61 -7.47 20.05
N GLU A 60 0.20 -8.38 20.93
CA GLU A 60 0.24 -8.15 22.37
C GLU A 60 1.70 -8.04 22.88
N ALA A 61 2.62 -8.88 22.37
CA ALA A 61 4.04 -8.80 22.71
C ALA A 61 4.65 -7.45 22.29
N ILE A 62 4.34 -6.95 21.10
CA ILE A 62 4.78 -5.63 20.62
C ILE A 62 4.22 -4.51 21.50
N LYS A 63 2.93 -4.57 21.82
CA LYS A 63 2.21 -3.55 22.60
C LYS A 63 2.79 -3.34 24.00
N ILE A 64 3.16 -4.42 24.69
CA ILE A 64 3.72 -4.35 26.05
C ILE A 64 5.24 -4.10 26.07
N CYS A 65 5.90 -4.21 24.94
CA CYS A 65 7.35 -4.01 24.84
C CYS A 65 7.71 -2.52 24.96
N PRO A 66 8.52 -2.08 25.93
CA PRO A 66 8.89 -0.69 26.12
C PRO A 66 9.74 -0.10 24.97
N VAL A 67 10.29 -0.97 24.12
CA VAL A 67 11.08 -0.59 22.93
C VAL A 67 10.16 -0.53 21.71
N LEU A 68 9.48 -1.62 21.37
CA LEU A 68 8.69 -1.74 20.13
C LEU A 68 7.42 -0.89 20.14
N SER A 69 6.84 -0.61 21.30
CA SER A 69 5.66 0.26 21.41
C SER A 69 5.94 1.73 21.11
N LYS A 70 7.21 2.12 20.94
CA LYS A 70 7.63 3.51 20.70
C LYS A 70 8.09 3.76 19.26
N VAL A 71 8.29 2.73 18.48
CA VAL A 71 8.69 2.86 17.06
C VAL A 71 7.48 2.87 16.14
N LYS A 72 7.68 3.30 14.91
CA LYS A 72 6.62 3.31 13.89
C LYS A 72 6.33 1.90 13.42
N LEU A 73 5.06 1.51 13.43
CA LEU A 73 4.59 0.22 12.95
C LEU A 73 3.60 0.48 11.82
N ILE A 74 3.91 0.02 10.62
CA ILE A 74 3.10 0.23 9.42
C ILE A 74 2.73 -1.13 8.87
N ALA A 75 1.44 -1.38 8.71
CA ALA A 75 0.93 -2.60 8.10
C ALA A 75 0.61 -2.39 6.62
N GLU A 76 1.00 -3.34 5.79
CA GLU A 76 0.28 -3.63 4.57
C GLU A 76 -0.91 -4.51 4.96
N PRO A 77 -2.15 -3.97 4.93
CA PRO A 77 -3.26 -4.59 5.67
C PRO A 77 -4.05 -5.62 4.86
N TRP A 78 -3.39 -6.37 3.99
CA TRP A 78 -3.97 -7.49 3.22
C TRP A 78 -2.99 -8.64 3.06
N ASP A 79 -3.54 -9.85 2.87
CA ASP A 79 -2.84 -11.04 2.42
C ASP A 79 -3.72 -11.83 1.42
N ILE A 80 -3.21 -12.91 0.82
CA ILE A 80 -3.92 -13.66 -0.22
C ILE A 80 -4.92 -14.69 0.31
N GLY A 81 -5.00 -14.88 1.63
CA GLY A 81 -5.88 -15.87 2.24
C GLY A 81 -7.30 -15.36 2.47
N GLU A 82 -8.21 -16.29 2.70
CA GLU A 82 -9.59 -15.96 3.11
C GLU A 82 -9.57 -15.06 4.36
N GLY A 83 -10.36 -13.98 4.35
CA GLY A 83 -10.39 -13.00 5.44
C GLY A 83 -9.09 -12.21 5.58
N GLY A 84 -8.22 -12.20 4.57
CA GLY A 84 -6.93 -11.53 4.60
C GLY A 84 -6.99 -10.01 4.43
N TYR A 85 -8.10 -9.45 3.95
CA TYR A 85 -8.26 -8.00 3.80
C TYR A 85 -8.68 -7.36 5.13
N GLN A 86 -7.77 -6.57 5.75
CA GLN A 86 -7.90 -6.09 7.13
C GLN A 86 -7.68 -4.57 7.26
N VAL A 87 -7.94 -3.80 6.20
CA VAL A 87 -7.83 -2.33 6.26
C VAL A 87 -8.74 -1.75 7.34
N GLY A 88 -8.17 -0.97 8.25
CA GLY A 88 -8.87 -0.40 9.41
C GLY A 88 -8.94 -1.31 10.63
N ASN A 89 -8.55 -2.58 10.53
CA ASN A 89 -8.72 -3.59 11.58
C ASN A 89 -7.46 -3.90 12.39
N PHE A 90 -6.32 -3.28 12.11
CA PHE A 90 -5.12 -3.48 12.93
C PHE A 90 -5.23 -2.80 14.30
N PRO A 91 -4.45 -3.25 15.32
CA PRO A 91 -4.40 -2.57 16.61
C PRO A 91 -4.05 -1.08 16.49
N PRO A 92 -4.49 -0.20 17.43
CA PRO A 92 -4.29 1.25 17.35
C PRO A 92 -2.82 1.72 17.26
N LEU A 93 -1.88 0.84 17.61
CA LEU A 93 -0.45 1.10 17.52
C LEU A 93 0.06 1.11 16.06
N PHE A 94 -0.68 0.49 15.14
CA PHE A 94 -0.31 0.40 13.73
C PHE A 94 -0.92 1.52 12.91
N ALA A 95 -0.10 2.09 12.02
CA ALA A 95 -0.58 2.77 10.84
C ALA A 95 -0.77 1.76 9.70
N GLU A 96 -1.65 2.05 8.75
CA GLU A 96 -2.02 1.11 7.69
C GLU A 96 -1.98 1.78 6.33
N TRP A 97 -1.46 1.09 5.32
CA TRP A 97 -1.63 1.50 3.94
C TRP A 97 -3.10 1.54 3.56
N ASN A 98 -3.52 2.64 2.94
CA ASN A 98 -4.92 2.90 2.61
C ASN A 98 -5.16 2.81 1.10
N ASP A 99 -5.50 1.63 0.62
CA ASP A 99 -5.86 1.39 -0.77
C ASP A 99 -7.20 2.04 -1.16
N HIS A 100 -8.14 2.21 -0.21
CA HIS A 100 -9.35 2.99 -0.44
C HIS A 100 -9.06 4.45 -0.79
N PHE A 101 -8.02 5.04 -0.17
CA PHE A 101 -7.57 6.38 -0.55
C PHE A 101 -7.00 6.38 -1.97
N ARG A 102 -6.09 5.44 -2.27
CA ARG A 102 -5.49 5.28 -3.59
C ARG A 102 -6.55 5.20 -4.68
N ASP A 103 -7.46 4.27 -4.53
CA ASP A 103 -8.47 3.99 -5.55
C ASP A 103 -9.46 5.16 -5.69
N ALA A 104 -9.90 5.74 -4.59
CA ALA A 104 -10.80 6.89 -4.61
C ALA A 104 -10.18 8.12 -5.28
N VAL A 105 -8.91 8.43 -4.97
CA VAL A 105 -8.23 9.59 -5.56
C VAL A 105 -7.99 9.38 -7.06
N ARG A 106 -7.59 8.18 -7.48
CA ARG A 106 -7.45 7.84 -8.89
C ARG A 106 -8.81 7.90 -9.62
N ARG A 107 -9.85 7.31 -9.05
CA ARG A 107 -11.20 7.31 -9.61
C ARG A 107 -11.77 8.73 -9.75
N PHE A 108 -11.55 9.57 -8.77
CA PHE A 108 -12.04 10.95 -8.81
C PHE A 108 -11.37 11.80 -9.90
N TRP A 109 -10.04 11.72 -10.01
CA TRP A 109 -9.29 12.57 -10.94
C TRP A 109 -9.12 11.99 -12.35
N LEU A 110 -9.01 10.66 -12.47
CA LEU A 110 -8.68 10.01 -13.75
C LEU A 110 -9.93 9.42 -14.42
N THR A 111 -10.64 8.49 -13.79
CA THR A 111 -11.81 7.83 -14.41
C THR A 111 -13.10 8.61 -14.20
N ARG A 112 -13.14 9.51 -13.21
CA ARG A 112 -14.27 10.40 -12.91
C ARG A 112 -15.57 9.67 -12.59
N ASP A 113 -15.47 8.52 -11.95
CA ASP A 113 -16.56 7.64 -11.57
C ASP A 113 -16.76 7.55 -10.03
N LEU A 114 -16.23 8.52 -9.29
CA LEU A 114 -16.39 8.63 -7.85
C LEU A 114 -17.17 9.89 -7.46
N SER A 115 -18.04 9.77 -6.45
CA SER A 115 -18.78 10.92 -5.93
C SER A 115 -17.88 11.89 -5.14
N LEU A 116 -18.25 13.17 -5.12
CA LEU A 116 -17.55 14.17 -4.30
C LEU A 116 -17.60 13.83 -2.80
N GLY A 117 -18.69 13.21 -2.33
CA GLY A 117 -18.83 12.81 -0.91
C GLY A 117 -17.82 11.72 -0.50
N GLU A 118 -17.64 10.71 -1.35
CA GLU A 118 -16.65 9.66 -1.12
C GLU A 118 -15.22 10.22 -1.16
N PHE A 119 -14.92 11.06 -2.17
CA PHE A 119 -13.64 11.75 -2.24
C PHE A 119 -13.36 12.58 -0.99
N ALA A 120 -14.33 13.39 -0.53
CA ALA A 120 -14.21 14.21 0.66
C ALA A 120 -13.95 13.36 1.93
N GLY A 121 -14.59 12.20 2.05
CA GLY A 121 -14.35 11.25 3.14
C GLY A 121 -12.90 10.74 3.15
N ARG A 122 -12.33 10.42 2.00
CA ARG A 122 -10.92 10.01 1.89
C ARG A 122 -9.98 11.17 2.18
N PHE A 123 -10.25 12.34 1.61
CA PHE A 123 -9.47 13.55 1.83
C PHE A 123 -9.43 13.97 3.31
N ALA A 124 -10.55 13.79 4.02
CA ALA A 124 -10.67 14.09 5.46
C ALA A 124 -10.15 12.98 6.40
N GLY A 125 -9.39 11.99 5.89
CA GLY A 125 -8.70 10.98 6.72
C GLY A 125 -9.43 9.66 6.88
N SER A 126 -10.37 9.31 6.00
CA SER A 126 -11.04 8.00 5.97
C SER A 126 -11.59 7.56 7.34
N SER A 127 -12.35 8.44 7.99
CA SER A 127 -12.84 8.22 9.36
C SER A 127 -13.76 6.99 9.52
N ASP A 128 -14.40 6.56 8.45
CA ASP A 128 -15.17 5.31 8.39
C ASP A 128 -14.30 4.07 8.63
N LEU A 129 -13.03 4.12 8.24
CA LEU A 129 -12.04 3.05 8.44
C LEU A 129 -11.24 3.22 9.72
N PHE A 130 -10.78 4.44 10.03
CA PHE A 130 -9.75 4.69 11.04
C PHE A 130 -10.24 5.38 12.31
N LYS A 131 -11.52 5.78 12.43
CA LYS A 131 -12.03 6.41 13.66
C LYS A 131 -12.26 5.41 14.81
N ARG A 132 -12.15 4.11 14.54
CA ARG A 132 -12.40 3.05 15.52
C ARG A 132 -11.21 2.89 16.48
N ASP A 133 -11.48 2.37 17.67
CA ASP A 133 -10.49 1.90 18.64
C ASP A 133 -9.42 2.94 19.06
N GLY A 134 -9.74 4.24 18.96
CA GLY A 134 -8.82 5.30 19.39
C GLY A 134 -7.68 5.59 18.42
N LYS A 135 -7.74 5.11 17.18
CA LYS A 135 -6.77 5.47 16.13
C LYS A 135 -6.77 6.97 15.85
N ARG A 136 -5.59 7.50 15.57
CA ARG A 136 -5.41 8.89 15.18
C ARG A 136 -5.60 9.05 13.66
N PRO A 137 -5.92 10.24 13.15
CA PRO A 137 -5.96 10.48 11.71
C PRO A 137 -4.65 10.13 10.98
N SER A 138 -3.51 10.23 11.67
CA SER A 138 -2.19 9.82 11.14
C SER A 138 -2.01 8.30 11.00
N ALA A 139 -2.95 7.49 11.45
CA ALA A 139 -2.90 6.04 11.26
C ALA A 139 -3.17 5.62 9.82
N THR A 140 -3.82 6.47 9.01
CA THR A 140 -3.94 6.23 7.58
C THR A 140 -2.65 6.65 6.86
N ILE A 141 -2.00 5.71 6.20
CA ILE A 141 -0.92 5.98 5.24
C ILE A 141 -1.57 6.15 3.87
N ASN A 142 -1.70 7.39 3.45
CA ASN A 142 -2.28 7.73 2.17
C ASN A 142 -1.26 7.53 1.06
N LEU A 143 -1.64 6.87 -0.01
CA LEU A 143 -0.81 6.63 -1.18
C LEU A 143 -1.62 6.82 -2.45
N VAL A 144 -0.97 7.25 -3.52
CA VAL A 144 -1.52 7.21 -4.88
C VAL A 144 -0.92 6.04 -5.63
N THR A 145 0.33 5.73 -5.36
CA THR A 145 1.15 4.68 -5.98
C THR A 145 1.99 3.99 -4.91
N ALA A 146 2.43 2.78 -5.18
CA ALA A 146 3.35 2.00 -4.36
C ALA A 146 4.31 1.21 -5.27
N HIS A 147 5.14 0.35 -4.69
CA HIS A 147 6.06 -0.52 -5.44
C HIS A 147 5.30 -1.51 -6.36
N ASP A 148 4.08 -1.88 -6.00
CA ASP A 148 3.17 -2.65 -6.84
C ASP A 148 2.19 -1.71 -7.57
N GLY A 149 1.82 -2.08 -8.79
CA GLY A 149 0.94 -1.27 -9.62
C GLY A 149 1.69 -0.29 -10.52
N PHE A 150 0.93 0.58 -11.19
CA PHE A 150 1.49 1.64 -12.03
C PHE A 150 2.21 2.70 -11.19
N THR A 151 3.32 3.23 -11.74
CA THR A 151 3.92 4.48 -11.28
C THR A 151 2.96 5.64 -11.49
N LEU A 152 3.21 6.77 -10.87
CA LEU A 152 2.36 7.97 -11.03
C LEU A 152 2.27 8.41 -12.50
N ARG A 153 3.40 8.35 -13.23
CA ARG A 153 3.44 8.65 -14.65
C ARG A 153 2.65 7.63 -15.47
N ASP A 154 2.77 6.35 -15.15
CA ASP A 154 2.08 5.30 -15.87
C ASP A 154 0.56 5.34 -15.64
N CYS A 155 0.09 5.77 -14.46
CA CYS A 155 -1.33 6.00 -14.20
C CYS A 155 -1.99 7.00 -15.14
N VAL A 156 -1.24 7.92 -15.73
CA VAL A 156 -1.77 8.93 -16.67
C VAL A 156 -1.37 8.66 -18.12
N CYS A 157 -0.60 7.60 -18.37
CA CYS A 157 -0.10 7.25 -19.70
C CYS A 157 -0.63 5.92 -20.24
N PHE A 158 -1.06 5.02 -19.36
CA PHE A 158 -1.48 3.68 -19.73
C PHE A 158 -2.87 3.35 -19.16
N ASN A 159 -3.74 2.78 -20.00
CA ASN A 159 -4.99 2.19 -19.55
C ASN A 159 -4.85 0.70 -19.27
N GLN A 160 -3.92 0.04 -19.94
CA GLN A 160 -3.68 -1.39 -19.82
C GLN A 160 -2.27 -1.67 -19.30
N LYS A 161 -2.12 -2.77 -18.57
CA LYS A 161 -0.80 -3.24 -18.14
C LYS A 161 -0.03 -3.83 -19.30
N HIS A 162 1.29 -3.69 -19.26
CA HIS A 162 2.25 -4.20 -20.23
C HIS A 162 3.34 -5.00 -19.49
N ASN A 163 2.95 -6.19 -18.99
CA ASN A 163 3.81 -7.07 -18.17
C ASN A 163 4.43 -8.21 -18.99
N GLU A 164 4.43 -8.13 -20.32
CA GLU A 164 4.92 -9.20 -21.21
C GLU A 164 6.38 -9.57 -20.90
N ALA A 165 7.20 -8.59 -20.49
CA ALA A 165 8.59 -8.80 -20.11
C ALA A 165 8.77 -9.68 -18.85
N ASN A 166 7.72 -9.86 -18.05
CA ASN A 166 7.75 -10.73 -16.85
C ASN A 166 7.68 -12.23 -17.20
N GLY A 167 7.37 -12.59 -18.46
CA GLY A 167 7.29 -13.99 -18.89
C GLY A 167 6.03 -14.75 -18.47
N GLU A 168 5.02 -14.02 -17.96
CA GLU A 168 3.74 -14.56 -17.44
C GLU A 168 2.56 -14.32 -18.41
N GLU A 169 2.84 -14.05 -19.68
CA GLU A 169 1.83 -13.76 -20.71
C GLU A 169 0.89 -12.62 -20.34
N ASN A 170 1.40 -11.61 -19.63
CA ASN A 170 0.65 -10.45 -19.14
C ASN A 170 -0.53 -10.82 -18.21
N ARG A 171 -0.47 -11.98 -17.52
CA ARG A 171 -1.51 -12.44 -16.58
C ARG A 171 -1.30 -11.90 -15.18
N ASP A 172 -0.06 -11.65 -14.80
CA ASP A 172 0.37 -11.12 -13.49
C ASP A 172 0.01 -9.64 -13.31
N GLY A 173 0.08 -9.17 -12.08
CA GLY A 173 -0.33 -7.82 -11.71
C GLY A 173 -1.84 -7.58 -11.77
N THR A 174 -2.28 -6.38 -11.41
CA THR A 174 -3.71 -6.04 -11.41
C THR A 174 -4.24 -5.62 -12.77
N ASN A 175 -5.47 -5.99 -13.09
CA ASN A 175 -6.21 -5.47 -14.25
C ASN A 175 -6.95 -4.17 -13.94
N ASN A 176 -7.12 -3.83 -12.66
CA ASN A 176 -7.87 -2.65 -12.23
C ASN A 176 -6.89 -1.59 -11.71
N ASN A 177 -6.41 -0.73 -12.61
CA ASN A 177 -5.44 0.31 -12.28
C ASN A 177 -6.07 1.66 -11.94
N HIS A 178 -7.36 1.86 -12.24
CA HIS A 178 -8.02 3.16 -12.18
C HIS A 178 -7.18 4.26 -12.84
N SER A 179 -6.60 3.96 -14.00
CA SER A 179 -5.71 4.83 -14.77
C SER A 179 -6.45 5.46 -15.95
N PHE A 180 -5.87 6.51 -16.55
CA PHE A 180 -6.42 7.15 -17.72
C PHE A 180 -5.34 7.74 -18.62
N ASN A 181 -5.16 7.20 -19.82
CA ASN A 181 -4.10 7.56 -20.77
C ASN A 181 -4.34 8.86 -21.55
N HIS A 182 -5.44 9.57 -21.29
CA HIS A 182 -5.85 10.79 -21.98
C HIS A 182 -6.02 10.63 -23.50
N GLY A 183 -6.38 9.42 -23.96
CA GLY A 183 -6.67 9.09 -25.37
C GLY A 183 -5.48 8.58 -26.17
N ILE A 184 -4.29 8.49 -25.59
CA ILE A 184 -3.08 7.94 -26.24
C ILE A 184 -2.38 6.98 -25.28
N GLU A 185 -2.30 5.71 -25.64
CA GLU A 185 -1.58 4.70 -24.87
C GLU A 185 -0.07 4.89 -24.98
N GLY A 186 0.65 4.81 -23.84
CA GLY A 186 2.09 4.98 -23.80
C GLY A 186 2.55 6.41 -23.50
N LEU A 187 3.87 6.60 -23.43
CA LEU A 187 4.50 7.84 -22.95
C LEU A 187 4.43 9.00 -23.95
N GLY A 188 4.17 8.73 -25.22
CA GLY A 188 4.05 9.74 -26.28
C GLY A 188 2.74 10.53 -26.22
N GLY A 189 2.62 11.56 -27.05
CA GLY A 189 1.38 12.33 -27.20
C GLY A 189 1.59 13.73 -27.80
N SER A 190 0.48 14.36 -28.21
CA SER A 190 0.50 15.79 -28.57
C SER A 190 0.76 16.65 -27.33
N LEU A 191 1.11 17.91 -27.53
CA LEU A 191 1.31 18.87 -26.42
C LEU A 191 0.10 18.95 -25.52
N ASP A 192 -1.12 18.97 -26.08
CA ASP A 192 -2.37 18.96 -25.33
C ASP A 192 -2.53 17.72 -24.44
N VAL A 193 -2.18 16.53 -24.94
CA VAL A 193 -2.22 15.29 -24.13
C VAL A 193 -1.19 15.36 -22.99
N ILE A 194 0.01 15.83 -23.28
CA ILE A 194 1.08 15.97 -22.28
C ILE A 194 0.66 16.96 -21.18
N GLU A 195 0.06 18.09 -21.52
CA GLU A 195 -0.43 19.07 -20.54
C GLU A 195 -1.57 18.51 -19.69
N ARG A 196 -2.52 17.79 -20.26
CA ARG A 196 -3.59 17.12 -19.49
C ARG A 196 -3.05 16.06 -18.54
N ARG A 197 -2.08 15.26 -18.94
CA ARG A 197 -1.40 14.30 -18.08
C ARG A 197 -0.70 15.00 -16.92
N ARG A 198 0.01 16.09 -17.21
CA ARG A 198 0.68 16.90 -16.18
C ARG A 198 -0.32 17.48 -15.18
N ALA A 199 -1.44 18.01 -15.64
CA ALA A 199 -2.51 18.50 -14.77
C ALA A 199 -3.06 17.39 -13.85
N SER A 200 -3.26 16.19 -14.38
CA SER A 200 -3.71 15.04 -13.60
C SER A 200 -2.67 14.62 -12.55
N VAL A 201 -1.39 14.54 -12.88
CA VAL A 201 -0.30 14.27 -11.93
C VAL A 201 -0.30 15.31 -10.80
N HIS A 202 -0.40 16.58 -11.13
CA HIS A 202 -0.48 17.66 -10.13
C HIS A 202 -1.70 17.51 -9.21
N ALA A 203 -2.88 17.17 -9.76
CA ALA A 203 -4.09 16.95 -8.97
C ALA A 203 -3.93 15.78 -7.98
N LEU A 204 -3.36 14.66 -8.43
CA LEU A 204 -3.09 13.48 -7.61
C LEU A 204 -2.10 13.80 -6.47
N LEU A 205 -0.97 14.43 -6.78
CA LEU A 205 0.05 14.80 -5.78
C LEU A 205 -0.47 15.86 -4.80
N THR A 206 -1.17 16.88 -5.28
CA THR A 206 -1.76 17.91 -4.42
C THR A 206 -2.77 17.29 -3.45
N THR A 207 -3.61 16.38 -3.95
CA THR A 207 -4.56 15.66 -3.10
C THR A 207 -3.83 14.82 -2.05
N LEU A 208 -2.79 14.06 -2.42
CA LEU A 208 -2.00 13.26 -1.50
C LEU A 208 -1.40 14.10 -0.38
N LEU A 209 -0.76 15.22 -0.74
CA LEU A 209 -0.01 16.05 0.21
C LEU A 209 -0.92 16.92 1.11
N LEU A 210 -2.12 17.29 0.66
CA LEU A 210 -3.05 18.11 1.42
C LEU A 210 -4.10 17.32 2.18
N SER A 211 -4.22 16.00 1.94
CA SER A 211 -5.17 15.14 2.64
C SER A 211 -4.78 14.91 4.09
N GLN A 212 -5.77 14.76 4.96
CA GLN A 212 -5.55 14.35 6.33
C GLN A 212 -5.03 12.90 6.38
N GLY A 213 -3.90 12.69 7.05
CA GLY A 213 -3.22 11.39 7.15
C GLY A 213 -1.71 11.53 6.97
N THR A 214 -1.02 10.42 6.82
CA THR A 214 0.43 10.39 6.53
C THR A 214 0.61 10.13 5.04
N PRO A 215 1.16 11.08 4.26
CA PRO A 215 1.38 10.86 2.84
C PRO A 215 2.56 9.89 2.61
N MET A 216 2.41 8.97 1.67
CA MET A 216 3.45 8.10 1.17
C MET A 216 3.64 8.34 -0.33
N LEU A 217 4.85 8.68 -0.73
CA LEU A 217 5.25 8.89 -2.13
C LEU A 217 6.17 7.73 -2.56
N LEU A 218 5.88 7.12 -3.69
CA LEU A 218 6.79 6.16 -4.32
C LEU A 218 8.03 6.90 -4.81
N ALA A 219 9.22 6.42 -4.43
CA ALA A 219 10.48 7.00 -4.90
C ALA A 219 10.58 6.97 -6.43
N GLY A 220 10.90 8.10 -7.04
CA GLY A 220 10.93 8.28 -8.49
C GLY A 220 9.69 8.97 -9.06
N ASP A 221 8.53 8.90 -8.39
CA ASP A 221 7.32 9.59 -8.84
C ASP A 221 7.51 11.12 -8.89
N GLU A 222 8.32 11.67 -7.98
CA GLU A 222 8.68 13.09 -7.95
C GLU A 222 9.48 13.54 -9.19
N HIS A 223 10.15 12.60 -9.87
CA HIS A 223 10.86 12.80 -11.12
C HIS A 223 10.10 12.30 -12.35
N GLY A 224 8.91 11.71 -12.13
CA GLY A 224 8.08 11.17 -13.20
C GLY A 224 8.68 9.94 -13.87
N HIS A 225 9.27 9.02 -13.08
CA HIS A 225 9.75 7.74 -13.62
C HIS A 225 8.59 6.89 -14.15
N SER A 226 8.90 6.00 -15.08
CA SER A 226 7.94 5.12 -15.73
C SER A 226 8.50 3.71 -15.79
N GLN A 227 7.64 2.72 -15.57
CA GLN A 227 7.90 1.31 -15.83
C GLN A 227 7.28 0.87 -17.17
N HIS A 228 7.05 1.83 -18.09
CA HIS A 228 6.51 1.60 -19.43
C HIS A 228 5.19 0.80 -19.44
N GLY A 229 4.36 0.99 -18.42
CA GLY A 229 3.10 0.27 -18.26
C GLY A 229 3.24 -1.12 -17.63
N ASN A 230 4.44 -1.54 -17.20
CA ASN A 230 4.58 -2.71 -16.36
C ASN A 230 4.13 -2.37 -14.94
N ASN A 231 3.04 -3.00 -14.48
CA ASN A 231 2.49 -2.76 -13.15
C ASN A 231 2.85 -3.84 -12.12
N ASN A 232 3.85 -4.67 -12.42
CA ASN A 232 4.35 -5.74 -11.55
C ASN A 232 5.83 -6.04 -11.81
N ALA A 233 6.68 -5.02 -11.68
CA ALA A 233 8.08 -5.07 -12.11
C ALA A 233 9.02 -5.88 -11.19
N TYR A 234 8.51 -6.71 -10.29
CA TYR A 234 9.26 -7.44 -9.26
C TYR A 234 10.41 -8.29 -9.78
N CYS A 235 10.30 -8.85 -10.99
CA CYS A 235 11.29 -9.74 -11.58
C CYS A 235 12.17 -9.06 -12.65
N GLN A 236 12.09 -7.73 -12.78
CA GLN A 236 12.87 -6.97 -13.74
C GLN A 236 14.22 -6.56 -13.14
N ASP A 237 15.31 -6.90 -13.83
CA ASP A 237 16.68 -6.47 -13.50
C ASP A 237 17.26 -5.71 -14.69
N ASN A 238 16.68 -4.54 -14.97
CA ASN A 238 16.99 -3.71 -16.12
C ASN A 238 16.74 -2.21 -15.79
N THR A 239 16.46 -1.39 -16.80
CA THR A 239 16.25 0.07 -16.65
C THR A 239 14.80 0.46 -16.36
N LEU A 240 13.92 -0.48 -16.03
CA LEU A 240 12.55 -0.20 -15.61
C LEU A 240 12.52 0.39 -14.20
#